data_24cd6c4901ebf987dec554fff5822ad0
#
_entry.id   24cd6c4901ebf987dec554fff5822ad0
#
_cell.length_a   1.000
_cell.length_b   1.000
_cell.length_c   1.000
_cell.angle_alpha   90.00
_cell.angle_beta   90.00
_cell.angle_gamma   90.00
#
_symmetry.space_group_name_H-M   'P 1'
#
loop_
_entity.id
_entity.type
_entity.pdbx_description
1 polymer ?
#
loop_
_entity_poly.entity_id
_entity_poly.type
_entity_poly.pdbx_seq_one_letter_code
_entity_poly.pdbx_strand_id
1 'polypeptide(L)'
;MRLNLSLLVLLVLAFAASLLAGRVWLPPSALLSQHDTLAGMILYDIRLPRTVLALIVGATLGLSGAVLQGFTRNPLAEPALLGVSSGAALGAVIAIYFGLAALSPVTGPLMGMVGALAACALTFALGRNGTVALVLAGAAVSSLTAAGIALALNFAPNPYAAYEIMSWLLGSLADKSWTQVQIVLPFVLVGGVLLALTGRALDALSLGEAQAQSLGVNLARLAALVVAGTALSVGAITSVTGAIGFIGLVAPHLVRPFVGYSPRRVLLPATLAGALLLLCADIAARLVHTNPELRLGVFTSLLGTPFFFWLVVRIRKVAP
;
A
#
# COMPACT_ATOMS: atom_id res chain seq x y z
N MET A 1 -4.63 -5.25 -24.10
CA MET A 1 -3.50 -6.21 -24.16
C MET A 1 -2.16 -5.51 -24.25
N ARG A 2 -1.96 -4.54 -25.17
CA ARG A 2 -0.69 -3.81 -25.34
C ARG A 2 -0.20 -3.10 -24.07
N LEU A 3 -1.08 -2.37 -23.33
CA LEU A 3 -0.73 -1.68 -22.09
C LEU A 3 -0.14 -2.62 -21.03
N ASN A 4 -0.81 -3.76 -20.79
CA ASN A 4 -0.34 -4.71 -19.76
C ASN A 4 1.01 -5.32 -20.14
N LEU A 5 1.24 -5.59 -21.43
CA LEU A 5 2.53 -6.09 -21.90
C LEU A 5 3.62 -5.03 -21.72
N SER A 6 3.36 -3.77 -22.08
CA SER A 6 4.31 -2.67 -21.88
C SER A 6 4.65 -2.47 -20.40
N LEU A 7 3.63 -2.49 -19.52
CA LEU A 7 3.84 -2.38 -18.07
C LEU A 7 4.65 -3.56 -17.53
N LEU A 8 4.39 -4.78 -18.00
CA LEU A 8 5.14 -5.97 -17.59
C LEU A 8 6.61 -5.88 -18.03
N VAL A 9 6.89 -5.47 -19.25
CA VAL A 9 8.27 -5.29 -19.75
C VAL A 9 8.99 -4.23 -18.92
N LEU A 10 8.37 -3.07 -18.67
CA LEU A 10 8.94 -2.02 -17.82
C LEU A 10 9.17 -2.51 -16.40
N LEU A 11 8.27 -3.31 -15.85
CA LEU A 11 8.40 -3.88 -14.51
C LEU A 11 9.58 -4.84 -14.41
N VAL A 12 9.79 -5.69 -15.41
CA VAL A 12 10.95 -6.60 -15.48
C VAL A 12 12.25 -5.81 -15.56
N LEU A 13 12.30 -4.77 -16.40
CA LEU A 13 13.48 -3.90 -16.50
C LEU A 13 13.75 -3.14 -15.18
N ALA A 14 12.71 -2.59 -14.56
CA ALA A 14 12.83 -1.93 -13.26
C ALA A 14 13.25 -2.89 -12.14
N PHE A 15 12.75 -4.14 -12.17
CA PHE A 15 13.16 -5.18 -11.23
C PHE A 15 14.65 -5.49 -11.36
N ALA A 16 15.15 -5.72 -12.58
CA ALA A 16 16.57 -5.94 -12.83
C ALA A 16 17.42 -4.72 -12.41
N ALA A 17 16.96 -3.50 -12.74
CA ALA A 17 17.62 -2.26 -12.32
C ALA A 17 17.65 -2.12 -10.79
N SER A 18 16.57 -2.49 -10.08
CA SER A 18 16.50 -2.45 -8.61
C SER A 18 17.50 -3.40 -7.94
N LEU A 19 17.78 -4.54 -8.56
CA LEU A 19 18.79 -5.48 -8.05
C LEU A 19 20.21 -4.92 -8.17
N LEU A 20 20.48 -4.10 -9.19
CA LEU A 20 21.80 -3.52 -9.44
C LEU A 20 22.00 -2.17 -8.77
N ALA A 21 20.93 -1.38 -8.62
CA ALA A 21 20.96 -0.03 -8.06
C ALA A 21 21.08 -0.03 -6.53
N GLY A 22 21.91 0.87 -5.99
CA GLY A 22 22.07 1.10 -4.56
C GLY A 22 23.21 2.08 -4.30
N ARG A 23 23.55 2.31 -3.03
CA ARG A 23 24.71 3.17 -2.66
C ARG A 23 26.02 2.69 -3.31
N VAL A 24 26.17 1.41 -3.48
CA VAL A 24 27.23 0.78 -4.29
C VAL A 24 26.54 0.12 -5.46
N TRP A 25 26.91 0.47 -6.70
CA TRP A 25 26.38 -0.17 -7.89
C TRP A 25 27.00 -1.54 -8.07
N LEU A 26 26.18 -2.57 -8.23
CA LEU A 26 26.67 -3.88 -8.63
C LEU A 26 26.80 -3.94 -10.15
N PRO A 27 27.85 -4.57 -10.68
CA PRO A 27 27.96 -4.80 -12.11
C PRO A 27 26.88 -5.79 -12.58
N PRO A 28 26.43 -5.74 -13.85
CA PRO A 28 25.41 -6.67 -14.36
C PRO A 28 25.78 -8.15 -14.18
N SER A 29 27.09 -8.48 -14.19
CA SER A 29 27.59 -9.83 -13.91
C SER A 29 27.23 -10.34 -12.50
N ALA A 30 26.92 -9.44 -11.56
CA ALA A 30 26.51 -9.82 -10.21
C ALA A 30 25.17 -10.60 -10.21
N LEU A 31 24.33 -10.43 -11.22
CA LEU A 31 23.09 -11.21 -11.38
C LEU A 31 23.33 -12.71 -11.56
N LEU A 32 24.55 -13.08 -11.97
CA LEU A 32 24.99 -14.46 -12.14
C LEU A 32 25.94 -14.92 -11.01
N SER A 33 26.12 -14.10 -9.97
CA SER A 33 27.01 -14.41 -8.86
C SER A 33 26.45 -15.53 -8.00
N GLN A 34 27.33 -16.38 -7.48
CA GLN A 34 26.97 -17.38 -6.48
C GLN A 34 26.72 -16.71 -5.13
N HIS A 35 25.90 -17.33 -4.28
CA HIS A 35 25.48 -16.77 -2.99
C HIS A 35 26.63 -16.55 -2.01
N ASP A 36 27.68 -17.36 -2.09
CA ASP A 36 28.88 -17.30 -1.23
C ASP A 36 29.84 -16.16 -1.55
N THR A 37 29.61 -15.44 -2.67
CA THR A 37 30.37 -14.24 -3.00
C THR A 37 29.76 -13.00 -2.31
N LEU A 38 30.60 -11.98 -2.03
CA LEU A 38 30.10 -10.70 -1.46
C LEU A 38 28.99 -10.09 -2.32
N ALA A 39 29.13 -10.13 -3.64
CA ALA A 39 28.10 -9.64 -4.56
C ALA A 39 26.81 -10.47 -4.47
N GLY A 40 26.92 -11.79 -4.34
CA GLY A 40 25.80 -12.70 -4.15
C GLY A 40 25.08 -12.45 -2.82
N MET A 41 25.78 -12.31 -1.70
CA MET A 41 25.19 -12.00 -0.40
C MET A 41 24.43 -10.67 -0.45
N ILE A 42 25.01 -9.62 -1.02
CA ILE A 42 24.31 -8.33 -1.20
C ILE A 42 23.06 -8.51 -2.07
N LEU A 43 23.15 -9.29 -3.14
CA LEU A 43 22.04 -9.51 -4.07
C LEU A 43 20.89 -10.29 -3.41
N TYR A 44 21.19 -11.46 -2.85
CA TYR A 44 20.16 -12.41 -2.40
C TYR A 44 19.61 -12.11 -1.00
N ASP A 45 20.43 -11.56 -0.09
CA ASP A 45 20.02 -11.35 1.31
C ASP A 45 19.54 -9.93 1.58
N ILE A 46 19.97 -8.94 0.78
CA ILE A 46 19.64 -7.53 1.01
C ILE A 46 18.72 -6.99 -0.11
N ARG A 47 19.15 -7.11 -1.38
CA ARG A 47 18.45 -6.42 -2.47
C ARG A 47 17.22 -7.18 -2.97
N LEU A 48 17.31 -8.48 -3.11
CA LEU A 48 16.22 -9.29 -3.64
C LEU A 48 14.98 -9.27 -2.74
N PRO A 49 15.08 -9.47 -1.39
CA PRO A 49 13.92 -9.36 -0.51
C PRO A 49 13.30 -7.95 -0.55
N ARG A 50 14.11 -6.90 -0.53
CA ARG A 50 13.65 -5.51 -0.63
C ARG A 50 12.93 -5.24 -1.96
N THR A 51 13.48 -5.68 -3.08
CA THR A 51 12.91 -5.52 -4.43
C THR A 51 11.60 -6.29 -4.57
N VAL A 52 11.54 -7.53 -4.08
CA VAL A 52 10.31 -8.34 -4.05
C VAL A 52 9.26 -7.69 -3.17
N LEU A 53 9.65 -7.19 -2.00
CA LEU A 53 8.73 -6.49 -1.11
C LEU A 53 8.20 -5.19 -1.74
N ALA A 54 9.05 -4.41 -2.43
CA ALA A 54 8.62 -3.23 -3.19
C ALA A 54 7.56 -3.57 -4.25
N LEU A 55 7.78 -4.65 -4.99
CA LEU A 55 6.85 -5.16 -5.99
C LEU A 55 5.50 -5.53 -5.35
N ILE A 56 5.51 -6.32 -4.27
CA ILE A 56 4.31 -6.76 -3.55
C ILE A 56 3.53 -5.55 -3.00
N VAL A 57 4.22 -4.62 -2.34
CA VAL A 57 3.61 -3.43 -1.74
C VAL A 57 3.00 -2.54 -2.81
N GLY A 58 3.75 -2.24 -3.88
CA GLY A 58 3.25 -1.40 -4.96
C GLY A 58 2.06 -2.03 -5.70
N ALA A 59 2.11 -3.33 -5.99
CA ALA A 59 1.01 -4.08 -6.59
C ALA A 59 -0.25 -4.04 -5.72
N THR A 60 -0.08 -4.27 -4.41
CA THR A 60 -1.19 -4.25 -3.43
C THR A 60 -1.84 -2.87 -3.34
N LEU A 61 -1.04 -1.81 -3.25
CA LEU A 61 -1.55 -0.44 -3.20
C LEU A 61 -2.26 -0.06 -4.51
N GLY A 62 -1.70 -0.43 -5.66
CA GLY A 62 -2.32 -0.17 -6.96
C GLY A 62 -3.66 -0.88 -7.12
N LEU A 63 -3.74 -2.17 -6.74
CA LEU A 63 -4.98 -2.94 -6.79
C LEU A 63 -6.04 -2.39 -5.84
N SER A 64 -5.68 -2.21 -4.57
CA SER A 64 -6.61 -1.73 -3.54
C SER A 64 -7.10 -0.31 -3.84
N GLY A 65 -6.21 0.56 -4.34
CA GLY A 65 -6.59 1.89 -4.80
C GLY A 65 -7.60 1.85 -5.96
N ALA A 66 -7.36 1.00 -6.97
CA ALA A 66 -8.29 0.82 -8.09
C ALA A 66 -9.68 0.35 -7.63
N VAL A 67 -9.71 -0.63 -6.73
CA VAL A 67 -10.96 -1.15 -6.16
C VAL A 67 -11.69 -0.08 -5.36
N LEU A 68 -11.00 0.65 -4.48
CA LEU A 68 -11.61 1.68 -3.66
C LEU A 68 -12.13 2.87 -4.48
N GLN A 69 -11.39 3.29 -5.51
CA GLN A 69 -11.87 4.32 -6.43
C GLN A 69 -13.13 3.88 -7.19
N GLY A 70 -13.20 2.61 -7.59
CA GLY A 70 -14.40 2.04 -8.21
C GLY A 70 -15.57 1.92 -7.22
N PHE A 71 -15.30 1.44 -6.01
CA PHE A 71 -16.29 1.23 -4.97
C PHE A 71 -16.90 2.54 -4.44
N THR A 72 -16.07 3.54 -4.18
CA THR A 72 -16.53 4.85 -3.70
C THR A 72 -16.98 5.78 -4.84
N ARG A 73 -16.79 5.37 -6.10
CA ARG A 73 -17.00 6.22 -7.28
C ARG A 73 -16.27 7.56 -7.17
N ASN A 74 -15.15 7.55 -6.47
CA ASN A 74 -14.32 8.73 -6.22
C ASN A 74 -12.88 8.45 -6.71
N PRO A 75 -12.39 9.19 -7.71
CA PRO A 75 -11.04 8.99 -8.25
C PRO A 75 -9.92 9.33 -7.25
N LEU A 76 -10.24 9.98 -6.15
CA LEU A 76 -9.32 10.38 -5.09
C LEU A 76 -9.29 9.38 -3.92
N ALA A 77 -10.04 8.27 -4.00
CA ALA A 77 -10.06 7.29 -2.95
C ALA A 77 -8.76 6.48 -2.89
N GLU A 78 -8.29 6.23 -1.68
CA GLU A 78 -7.12 5.39 -1.41
C GLU A 78 -7.35 4.53 -0.15
N PRO A 79 -6.54 3.48 0.10
CA PRO A 79 -6.73 2.57 1.24
C PRO A 79 -6.80 3.25 2.61
N ALA A 80 -6.14 4.38 2.79
CA ALA A 80 -6.15 5.14 4.03
C ALA A 80 -7.56 5.57 4.46
N LEU A 81 -8.50 5.74 3.50
CA LEU A 81 -9.89 6.11 3.80
C LEU A 81 -10.66 5.08 4.64
N LEU A 82 -10.21 3.83 4.68
CA LEU A 82 -10.84 2.79 5.51
C LEU A 82 -10.21 2.67 6.91
N GLY A 83 -9.25 3.51 7.23
CA GLY A 83 -8.54 3.45 8.51
C GLY A 83 -7.55 2.28 8.64
N VAL A 84 -7.28 1.52 7.55
CA VAL A 84 -6.38 0.36 7.55
C VAL A 84 -4.98 0.74 7.99
N SER A 85 -4.39 1.72 7.29
CA SER A 85 -3.00 2.12 7.54
C SER A 85 -2.82 2.77 8.91
N SER A 86 -3.79 3.58 9.36
CA SER A 86 -3.74 4.20 10.68
C SER A 86 -3.96 3.18 11.80
N GLY A 87 -4.82 2.18 11.59
CA GLY A 87 -4.99 1.05 12.50
C GLY A 87 -3.73 0.19 12.60
N ALA A 88 -3.10 -0.13 11.46
CA ALA A 88 -1.82 -0.83 11.44
C ALA A 88 -0.74 -0.05 12.19
N ALA A 89 -0.71 1.28 12.00
CA ALA A 89 0.22 2.17 12.69
C ALA A 89 0.01 2.12 14.21
N LEU A 90 -1.22 2.25 14.68
CA LEU A 90 -1.50 2.17 16.12
C LEU A 90 -1.11 0.81 16.70
N GLY A 91 -1.40 -0.30 16.01
CA GLY A 91 -0.99 -1.64 16.45
C GLY A 91 0.52 -1.80 16.57
N ALA A 92 1.27 -1.31 15.56
CA ALA A 92 2.74 -1.31 15.62
C ALA A 92 3.29 -0.39 16.72
N VAL A 93 2.68 0.79 16.90
CA VAL A 93 3.04 1.73 17.97
C VAL A 93 2.83 1.11 19.34
N ILE A 94 1.73 0.40 19.55
CA ILE A 94 1.49 -0.35 20.80
C ILE A 94 2.60 -1.38 21.03
N ALA A 95 3.01 -2.12 20.00
CA ALA A 95 4.08 -3.10 20.11
C ALA A 95 5.43 -2.46 20.50
N ILE A 96 5.76 -1.31 19.91
CA ILE A 96 6.98 -0.55 20.21
C ILE A 96 6.92 0.03 21.63
N TYR A 97 5.80 0.67 21.97
CA TYR A 97 5.60 1.34 23.27
C TYR A 97 5.79 0.40 24.47
N PHE A 98 5.22 -0.80 24.37
CA PHE A 98 5.33 -1.83 25.42
C PHE A 98 6.56 -2.74 25.27
N GLY A 99 7.46 -2.45 24.33
CA GLY A 99 8.65 -3.27 24.08
C GLY A 99 8.36 -4.65 23.49
N LEU A 100 7.13 -4.92 23.06
CA LEU A 100 6.74 -6.22 22.50
C LEU A 100 7.44 -6.51 21.16
N ALA A 101 7.79 -5.46 20.42
CA ALA A 101 8.50 -5.57 19.14
C ALA A 101 9.89 -6.22 19.31
N ALA A 102 10.52 -6.09 20.50
CA ALA A 102 11.81 -6.70 20.82
C ALA A 102 11.73 -8.21 21.11
N LEU A 103 10.53 -8.76 21.37
CA LEU A 103 10.36 -10.18 21.71
C LEU A 103 10.61 -11.09 20.48
N SER A 104 10.24 -10.63 19.29
CA SER A 104 10.41 -11.39 18.04
C SER A 104 10.24 -10.47 16.83
N PRO A 105 10.95 -10.72 15.71
CA PRO A 105 10.76 -9.99 14.45
C PRO A 105 9.33 -10.01 13.88
N VAL A 106 8.50 -10.94 14.35
CA VAL A 106 7.11 -11.15 13.90
C VAL A 106 6.11 -10.38 14.75
N THR A 107 6.44 -10.04 16.00
CA THR A 107 5.49 -9.44 16.95
C THR A 107 5.00 -8.07 16.49
N GLY A 108 5.91 -7.19 16.03
CA GLY A 108 5.53 -5.87 15.50
C GLY A 108 4.57 -5.97 14.30
N PRO A 109 4.91 -6.73 13.25
CA PRO A 109 4.01 -7.01 12.13
C PRO A 109 2.66 -7.59 12.53
N LEU A 110 2.61 -8.56 13.45
CA LEU A 110 1.35 -9.15 13.92
C LEU A 110 0.47 -8.12 14.64
N MET A 111 1.04 -7.32 15.53
CA MET A 111 0.30 -6.25 16.22
C MET A 111 -0.21 -5.18 15.25
N GLY A 112 0.59 -4.82 14.24
CA GLY A 112 0.15 -3.95 13.16
C GLY A 112 -1.02 -4.55 12.37
N MET A 113 -0.96 -5.84 12.04
CA MET A 113 -2.05 -6.54 11.35
C MET A 113 -3.32 -6.57 12.21
N VAL A 114 -3.22 -6.88 13.50
CA VAL A 114 -4.36 -6.87 14.44
C VAL A 114 -4.98 -5.46 14.48
N GLY A 115 -4.16 -4.41 14.56
CA GLY A 115 -4.61 -3.03 14.53
C GLY A 115 -5.35 -2.67 13.23
N ALA A 116 -4.82 -3.11 12.07
CA ALA A 116 -5.46 -2.92 10.77
C ALA A 116 -6.83 -3.60 10.69
N LEU A 117 -6.90 -4.87 11.10
CA LEU A 117 -8.14 -5.65 11.10
C LEU A 117 -9.18 -5.06 12.07
N ALA A 118 -8.76 -4.65 13.27
CA ALA A 118 -9.63 -4.02 14.24
C ALA A 118 -10.19 -2.69 13.73
N ALA A 119 -9.35 -1.84 13.16
CA ALA A 119 -9.77 -0.57 12.56
C ALA A 119 -10.76 -0.78 11.40
N CYS A 120 -10.48 -1.73 10.50
CA CYS A 120 -11.39 -2.07 9.42
C CYS A 120 -12.70 -2.68 9.90
N ALA A 121 -12.68 -3.56 10.90
CA ALA A 121 -13.88 -4.13 11.49
C ALA A 121 -14.76 -3.03 12.11
N LEU A 122 -14.15 -2.09 12.84
CA LEU A 122 -14.85 -0.94 13.41
C LEU A 122 -15.42 -0.03 12.31
N THR A 123 -14.63 0.30 11.28
CA THR A 123 -15.08 1.08 10.12
C THR A 123 -16.27 0.39 9.44
N PHE A 124 -16.21 -0.92 9.22
CA PHE A 124 -17.29 -1.67 8.60
C PHE A 124 -18.55 -1.72 9.48
N ALA A 125 -18.37 -1.91 10.79
CA ALA A 125 -19.48 -1.93 11.74
C ALA A 125 -20.24 -0.60 11.80
N LEU A 126 -19.52 0.52 11.79
CA LEU A 126 -20.08 1.87 11.82
C LEU A 126 -20.62 2.31 10.44
N GLY A 127 -20.02 1.83 9.36
CA GLY A 127 -20.31 2.25 7.98
C GLY A 127 -21.37 1.41 7.25
N ARG A 128 -22.23 0.64 7.95
CA ARG A 128 -23.21 -0.30 7.33
C ARG A 128 -24.25 0.35 6.43
N ASN A 129 -24.49 1.64 6.57
CA ASN A 129 -25.60 2.35 5.90
C ASN A 129 -25.21 2.95 4.52
N GLY A 130 -24.22 2.40 3.83
CA GLY A 130 -23.82 2.79 2.49
C GLY A 130 -22.40 3.33 2.37
N THR A 131 -21.99 3.62 1.14
CA THR A 131 -20.62 4.00 0.82
C THR A 131 -20.15 5.27 1.54
N VAL A 132 -21.01 6.29 1.65
CA VAL A 132 -20.68 7.54 2.34
C VAL A 132 -20.47 7.30 3.84
N ALA A 133 -21.35 6.52 4.47
CA ALA A 133 -21.23 6.16 5.89
C ALA A 133 -19.91 5.40 6.15
N LEU A 134 -19.51 4.52 5.24
CA LEU A 134 -18.24 3.79 5.35
C LEU A 134 -17.02 4.72 5.30
N VAL A 135 -17.01 5.70 4.40
CA VAL A 135 -15.92 6.68 4.29
C VAL A 135 -15.86 7.56 5.55
N LEU A 136 -17.01 8.04 6.06
CA LEU A 136 -17.05 8.82 7.29
C LEU A 136 -16.60 8.01 8.51
N ALA A 137 -17.02 6.75 8.60
CA ALA A 137 -16.57 5.83 9.65
C ALA A 137 -15.05 5.62 9.61
N GLY A 138 -14.48 5.43 8.40
CA GLY A 138 -13.04 5.32 8.21
C GLY A 138 -12.27 6.57 8.64
N ALA A 139 -12.80 7.76 8.33
CA ALA A 139 -12.22 9.02 8.78
C ALA A 139 -12.25 9.15 10.31
N ALA A 140 -13.36 8.77 10.95
CA ALA A 140 -13.49 8.78 12.42
C ALA A 140 -12.51 7.80 13.08
N VAL A 141 -12.40 6.58 12.54
CA VAL A 141 -11.44 5.56 13.02
C VAL A 141 -10.00 6.04 12.83
N SER A 142 -9.69 6.66 11.68
CA SER A 142 -8.36 7.25 11.44
C SER A 142 -8.02 8.35 12.44
N SER A 143 -8.99 9.19 12.79
CA SER A 143 -8.80 10.24 13.79
C SER A 143 -8.58 9.65 15.19
N LEU A 144 -9.33 8.61 15.56
CA LEU A 144 -9.17 7.92 16.84
C LEU A 144 -7.79 7.25 16.94
N THR A 145 -7.37 6.55 15.89
CA THR A 145 -6.04 5.90 15.86
C THR A 145 -4.91 6.92 15.88
N ALA A 146 -5.04 8.05 15.18
CA ALA A 146 -4.09 9.16 15.21
C ALA A 146 -3.97 9.76 16.62
N ALA A 147 -5.07 9.94 17.33
CA ALA A 147 -5.07 10.39 18.73
C ALA A 147 -4.35 9.38 19.64
N GLY A 148 -4.57 8.07 19.44
CA GLY A 148 -3.86 7.02 20.16
C GLY A 148 -2.34 7.04 19.91
N ILE A 149 -1.92 7.27 18.67
CA ILE A 149 -0.50 7.41 18.30
C ILE A 149 0.10 8.66 18.96
N ALA A 150 -0.62 9.80 18.92
CA ALA A 150 -0.17 11.03 19.55
C ALA A 150 -0.02 10.86 21.07
N LEU A 151 -0.95 10.14 21.71
CA LEU A 151 -0.88 9.80 23.12
C LEU A 151 0.35 8.95 23.44
N ALA A 152 0.61 7.91 22.64
CA ALA A 152 1.77 7.05 22.79
C ALA A 152 3.09 7.84 22.64
N LEU A 153 3.17 8.77 21.69
CA LEU A 153 4.34 9.63 21.52
C LEU A 153 4.52 10.60 22.70
N ASN A 154 3.41 11.18 23.20
CA ASN A 154 3.46 12.12 24.33
C ASN A 154 3.94 11.44 25.64
N PHE A 155 3.58 10.18 25.84
CA PHE A 155 3.95 9.39 27.02
C PHE A 155 5.02 8.34 26.71
N ALA A 156 5.82 8.54 25.66
CA ALA A 156 6.86 7.58 25.29
C ALA A 156 7.80 7.30 26.47
N PRO A 157 8.05 6.01 26.80
CA PRO A 157 8.80 5.64 28.00
C PRO A 157 10.27 6.10 27.98
N ASN A 158 10.80 6.33 26.79
CA ASN A 158 12.15 6.82 26.57
C ASN A 158 12.31 7.43 25.16
N PRO A 159 13.37 8.23 24.89
CA PRO A 159 13.60 8.83 23.57
C PRO A 159 13.77 7.83 22.43
N TYR A 160 14.24 6.62 22.69
CA TYR A 160 14.42 5.58 21.66
C TYR A 160 13.08 5.09 21.16
N ALA A 161 12.13 4.81 22.06
CA ALA A 161 10.77 4.41 21.68
C ALA A 161 10.09 5.50 20.85
N ALA A 162 10.21 6.77 21.22
CA ALA A 162 9.68 7.89 20.44
C ALA A 162 10.30 7.95 19.03
N TYR A 163 11.63 7.82 18.94
CA TYR A 163 12.34 7.80 17.66
C TYR A 163 11.92 6.60 16.78
N GLU A 164 11.79 5.42 17.37
CA GLU A 164 11.38 4.20 16.67
C GLU A 164 9.95 4.35 16.12
N ILE A 165 9.01 4.86 16.92
CA ILE A 165 7.64 5.15 16.50
C ILE A 165 7.64 6.13 15.31
N MET A 166 8.34 7.26 15.43
CA MET A 166 8.42 8.25 14.35
C MET A 166 9.05 7.67 13.09
N SER A 167 10.15 6.92 13.24
CA SER A 167 10.85 6.27 12.13
C SER A 167 9.95 5.25 11.41
N TRP A 168 9.15 4.49 12.17
CA TRP A 168 8.22 3.52 11.62
C TRP A 168 7.08 4.20 10.84
N LEU A 169 6.54 5.32 11.36
CA LEU A 169 5.46 6.08 10.72
C LEU A 169 5.86 6.65 9.34
N LEU A 170 7.15 6.93 9.12
CA LEU A 170 7.65 7.47 7.85
C LEU A 170 7.68 6.45 6.70
N GLY A 171 7.50 5.17 6.97
CA GLY A 171 7.48 4.09 5.99
C GLY A 171 8.81 3.84 5.29
N SER A 172 9.28 2.59 5.26
CA SER A 172 10.56 2.20 4.68
C SER A 172 10.59 0.76 4.22
N LEU A 173 11.35 0.51 3.16
CA LEU A 173 11.75 -0.82 2.71
C LEU A 173 13.21 -1.17 3.10
N ALA A 174 13.92 -0.25 3.75
CA ALA A 174 15.27 -0.51 4.24
C ALA A 174 15.23 -1.60 5.33
N ASP A 175 16.29 -2.39 5.40
CA ASP A 175 16.50 -3.44 6.41
C ASP A 175 15.40 -4.51 6.46
N LYS A 176 14.71 -4.74 5.33
CA LYS A 176 13.72 -5.81 5.18
C LYS A 176 14.35 -7.05 4.56
N SER A 177 14.04 -8.21 5.14
CA SER A 177 14.55 -9.51 4.76
C SER A 177 13.43 -10.43 4.20
N TRP A 178 13.78 -11.65 3.84
CA TRP A 178 12.81 -12.67 3.44
C TRP A 178 11.73 -12.96 4.49
N THR A 179 12.03 -12.78 5.78
CA THR A 179 11.05 -12.95 6.86
C THR A 179 9.84 -12.04 6.65
N GLN A 180 10.05 -10.77 6.31
CA GLN A 180 8.96 -9.83 6.06
C GLN A 180 8.16 -10.18 4.80
N VAL A 181 8.84 -10.65 3.76
CA VAL A 181 8.15 -11.14 2.54
C VAL A 181 7.25 -12.32 2.87
N GLN A 182 7.75 -13.30 3.63
CA GLN A 182 7.00 -14.50 4.03
C GLN A 182 5.79 -14.15 4.91
N ILE A 183 5.93 -13.17 5.82
CA ILE A 183 4.83 -12.72 6.68
C ILE A 183 3.70 -12.12 5.85
N VAL A 184 4.01 -11.23 4.88
CA VAL A 184 2.96 -10.51 4.14
C VAL A 184 2.33 -11.31 3.02
N LEU A 185 3.07 -12.23 2.41
CA LEU A 185 2.67 -12.92 1.18
C LEU A 185 1.31 -13.63 1.28
N PRO A 186 1.02 -14.47 2.29
CA PRO A 186 -0.27 -15.16 2.37
C PRO A 186 -1.45 -14.19 2.48
N PHE A 187 -1.32 -13.13 3.25
CA PHE A 187 -2.38 -12.13 3.44
C PHE A 187 -2.60 -11.29 2.18
N VAL A 188 -1.52 -10.92 1.49
CA VAL A 188 -1.59 -10.20 0.21
C VAL A 188 -2.25 -11.06 -0.86
N LEU A 189 -1.93 -12.35 -0.93
CA LEU A 189 -2.56 -13.26 -1.90
C LEU A 189 -4.06 -13.40 -1.62
N VAL A 190 -4.44 -13.69 -0.39
CA VAL A 190 -5.86 -13.80 -0.02
C VAL A 190 -6.59 -12.48 -0.23
N GLY A 191 -6.07 -11.38 0.30
CA GLY A 191 -6.67 -10.05 0.13
C GLY A 191 -6.74 -9.62 -1.33
N GLY A 192 -5.69 -9.89 -2.11
CA GLY A 192 -5.66 -9.62 -3.55
C GLY A 192 -6.72 -10.38 -4.34
N VAL A 193 -6.94 -11.66 -4.01
CA VAL A 193 -8.02 -12.46 -4.61
C VAL A 193 -9.39 -11.86 -4.26
N LEU A 194 -9.63 -11.52 -2.98
CA LEU A 194 -10.89 -10.89 -2.56
C LEU A 194 -11.15 -9.59 -3.32
N LEU A 195 -10.14 -8.75 -3.48
CA LEU A 195 -10.23 -7.50 -4.25
C LEU A 195 -10.47 -7.77 -5.75
N ALA A 196 -9.78 -8.73 -6.35
CA ALA A 196 -9.95 -9.07 -7.77
C ALA A 196 -11.37 -9.58 -8.09
N LEU A 197 -12.01 -10.30 -7.15
CA LEU A 197 -13.38 -10.79 -7.29
C LEU A 197 -14.43 -9.67 -7.38
N THR A 198 -14.10 -8.45 -6.94
CA THR A 198 -15.04 -7.31 -6.97
C THR A 198 -15.27 -6.73 -8.37
N GLY A 199 -14.40 -7.01 -9.33
CA GLY A 199 -14.34 -6.30 -10.61
C GLY A 199 -15.66 -6.20 -11.36
N ARG A 200 -16.45 -7.29 -11.45
CA ARG A 200 -17.78 -7.29 -12.13
C ARG A 200 -18.79 -6.41 -11.38
N ALA A 201 -18.80 -6.49 -10.06
CA ALA A 201 -19.70 -5.69 -9.24
C ALA A 201 -19.35 -4.19 -9.29
N LEU A 202 -18.06 -3.84 -9.43
CA LEU A 202 -17.62 -2.47 -9.61
C LEU A 202 -18.04 -1.87 -10.94
N ASP A 203 -18.04 -2.67 -12.05
CA ASP A 203 -18.58 -2.21 -13.34
C ASP A 203 -20.07 -1.91 -13.23
N ALA A 204 -20.87 -2.78 -12.59
CA ALA A 204 -22.28 -2.52 -12.35
C ALA A 204 -22.50 -1.30 -11.44
N LEU A 205 -21.67 -1.13 -10.39
CA LEU A 205 -21.77 -0.01 -9.45
C LEU A 205 -21.49 1.35 -10.11
N SER A 206 -20.76 1.37 -11.22
CA SER A 206 -20.53 2.60 -11.99
C SER A 206 -21.80 3.21 -12.57
N LEU A 207 -22.87 2.42 -12.71
CA LEU A 207 -24.20 2.86 -13.15
C LEU A 207 -25.06 3.42 -12.00
N GLY A 208 -24.60 3.32 -10.77
CA GLY A 208 -25.32 3.70 -9.56
C GLY A 208 -25.69 2.52 -8.67
N GLU A 209 -25.94 2.76 -7.37
CA GLU A 209 -26.25 1.70 -6.40
C GLU A 209 -27.56 0.97 -6.71
N ALA A 210 -28.62 1.73 -7.04
CA ALA A 210 -29.92 1.17 -7.38
C ALA A 210 -29.86 0.28 -8.64
N GLN A 211 -29.16 0.75 -9.67
CA GLN A 211 -28.96 0.00 -10.91
C GLN A 211 -28.12 -1.25 -10.69
N ALA A 212 -27.07 -1.15 -9.89
CA ALA A 212 -26.24 -2.31 -9.53
C ALA A 212 -27.06 -3.39 -8.80
N GLN A 213 -27.93 -2.98 -7.86
CA GLN A 213 -28.82 -3.89 -7.15
C GLN A 213 -29.82 -4.57 -8.11
N SER A 214 -30.39 -3.82 -9.04
CA SER A 214 -31.29 -4.37 -10.07
C SER A 214 -30.58 -5.38 -11.00
N LEU A 215 -29.26 -5.24 -11.17
CA LEU A 215 -28.41 -6.20 -11.89
C LEU A 215 -27.95 -7.38 -11.00
N GLY A 216 -28.48 -7.50 -9.77
CA GLY A 216 -28.19 -8.61 -8.85
C GLY A 216 -26.95 -8.42 -8.00
N VAL A 217 -26.35 -7.23 -7.95
CA VAL A 217 -25.20 -6.96 -7.08
C VAL A 217 -25.64 -6.80 -5.62
N ASN A 218 -25.14 -7.65 -4.75
CA ASN A 218 -25.29 -7.48 -3.30
C ASN A 218 -24.24 -6.50 -2.77
N LEU A 219 -24.67 -5.26 -2.47
CA LEU A 219 -23.78 -4.19 -2.02
C LEU A 219 -23.11 -4.49 -0.67
N ALA A 220 -23.79 -5.18 0.26
CA ALA A 220 -23.21 -5.57 1.54
C ALA A 220 -22.08 -6.59 1.35
N ARG A 221 -22.26 -7.57 0.47
CA ARG A 221 -21.22 -8.53 0.11
C ARG A 221 -20.05 -7.85 -0.60
N LEU A 222 -20.33 -6.90 -1.50
CA LEU A 222 -19.29 -6.13 -2.18
C LEU A 222 -18.47 -5.32 -1.16
N ALA A 223 -19.13 -4.60 -0.25
CA ALA A 223 -18.46 -3.85 0.81
C ALA A 223 -17.61 -4.76 1.70
N ALA A 224 -18.13 -5.94 2.09
CA ALA A 224 -17.38 -6.91 2.89
C ALA A 224 -16.12 -7.39 2.16
N LEU A 225 -16.20 -7.70 0.85
CA LEU A 225 -15.05 -8.10 0.04
C LEU A 225 -14.00 -6.99 -0.08
N VAL A 226 -14.46 -5.74 -0.31
CA VAL A 226 -13.57 -4.58 -0.40
C VAL A 226 -12.86 -4.33 0.93
N VAL A 227 -13.60 -4.30 2.04
CA VAL A 227 -13.04 -4.04 3.37
C VAL A 227 -12.10 -5.18 3.81
N ALA A 228 -12.54 -6.44 3.71
CA ALA A 228 -11.71 -7.58 4.09
C ALA A 228 -10.46 -7.71 3.22
N GLY A 229 -10.61 -7.57 1.89
CA GLY A 229 -9.50 -7.62 0.96
C GLY A 229 -8.47 -6.52 1.21
N THR A 230 -8.93 -5.29 1.46
CA THR A 230 -8.05 -4.17 1.79
C THR A 230 -7.40 -4.35 3.17
N ALA A 231 -8.17 -4.76 4.18
CA ALA A 231 -7.65 -4.99 5.53
C ALA A 231 -6.54 -6.03 5.56
N LEU A 232 -6.75 -7.17 4.87
CA LEU A 232 -5.76 -8.25 4.80
C LEU A 232 -4.53 -7.81 4.00
N SER A 233 -4.70 -7.31 2.79
CA SER A 233 -3.56 -7.03 1.91
C SER A 233 -2.82 -5.76 2.31
N VAL A 234 -3.52 -4.64 2.48
CA VAL A 234 -2.89 -3.36 2.85
C VAL A 234 -2.47 -3.36 4.31
N GLY A 235 -3.25 -3.98 5.21
CA GLY A 235 -2.87 -4.17 6.61
C GLY A 235 -1.55 -4.92 6.75
N ALA A 236 -1.38 -6.04 6.00
CA ALA A 236 -0.14 -6.81 6.01
C ALA A 236 1.07 -6.02 5.53
N ILE A 237 0.98 -5.36 4.38
CA ILE A 237 2.12 -4.58 3.87
C ILE A 237 2.46 -3.42 4.82
N THR A 238 1.44 -2.68 5.31
CA THR A 238 1.65 -1.53 6.20
C THR A 238 2.27 -1.97 7.52
N SER A 239 1.86 -3.11 8.09
CA SER A 239 2.43 -3.64 9.35
C SER A 239 3.93 -3.91 9.28
N VAL A 240 4.45 -4.16 8.09
CA VAL A 240 5.87 -4.46 7.85
C VAL A 240 6.65 -3.23 7.38
N THR A 241 6.05 -2.42 6.48
CA THR A 241 6.77 -1.31 5.82
C THR A 241 6.52 0.04 6.46
N GLY A 242 5.56 0.16 7.38
CA GLY A 242 5.02 1.44 7.80
C GLY A 242 4.15 2.09 6.71
N ALA A 243 3.79 3.34 6.90
CA ALA A 243 2.88 4.04 6.01
C ALA A 243 3.55 4.46 4.69
N ILE A 244 3.07 3.91 3.57
CA ILE A 244 3.45 4.32 2.22
C ILE A 244 2.16 4.77 1.50
N GLY A 245 2.05 6.06 1.21
CA GLY A 245 0.87 6.65 0.58
C GLY A 245 1.04 6.94 -0.91
N PHE A 246 -0.01 7.51 -1.51
CA PHE A 246 -0.10 8.01 -2.89
C PHE A 246 -0.02 6.98 -4.02
N ILE A 247 0.65 5.84 -3.86
CA ILE A 247 0.73 4.81 -4.92
C ILE A 247 -0.68 4.32 -5.30
N GLY A 248 -1.53 4.06 -4.31
CA GLY A 248 -2.91 3.63 -4.52
C GLY A 248 -3.80 4.69 -5.19
N LEU A 249 -3.45 5.96 -5.05
CA LEU A 249 -4.14 7.07 -5.71
C LEU A 249 -3.64 7.25 -7.16
N VAL A 250 -2.33 7.27 -7.34
CA VAL A 250 -1.67 7.62 -8.61
C VAL A 250 -1.78 6.49 -9.64
N ALA A 251 -1.49 5.25 -9.27
CA ALA A 251 -1.41 4.13 -10.20
C ALA A 251 -2.72 3.89 -10.99
N PRO A 252 -3.90 3.80 -10.35
CA PRO A 252 -5.15 3.64 -11.10
C PRO A 252 -5.46 4.84 -12.00
N HIS A 253 -5.13 6.05 -11.53
CA HIS A 253 -5.38 7.27 -12.28
C HIS A 253 -4.58 7.32 -13.59
N LEU A 254 -3.31 6.93 -13.56
CA LEU A 254 -2.44 6.90 -14.74
C LEU A 254 -2.90 5.92 -15.82
N VAL A 255 -3.42 4.74 -15.42
CA VAL A 255 -3.78 3.69 -16.37
C VAL A 255 -5.23 3.80 -16.88
N ARG A 256 -6.10 4.49 -16.14
CA ARG A 256 -7.54 4.59 -16.44
C ARG A 256 -7.86 5.09 -17.86
N PRO A 257 -7.22 6.12 -18.42
CA PRO A 257 -7.49 6.59 -19.78
C PRO A 257 -7.24 5.54 -20.86
N PHE A 258 -6.30 4.61 -20.62
CA PHE A 258 -5.91 3.59 -21.60
C PHE A 258 -6.82 2.36 -21.60
N VAL A 259 -7.74 2.23 -20.64
CA VAL A 259 -8.64 1.08 -20.49
C VAL A 259 -10.13 1.45 -20.56
N GLY A 260 -10.43 2.66 -21.02
CA GLY A 260 -11.80 3.13 -21.25
C GLY A 260 -12.60 3.35 -19.97
N TYR A 261 -11.94 3.72 -18.88
CA TYR A 261 -12.55 4.06 -17.59
C TYR A 261 -13.35 2.93 -16.91
N SER A 262 -13.37 1.69 -17.44
CA SER A 262 -14.06 0.55 -16.82
C SER A 262 -13.35 0.14 -15.52
N PRO A 263 -14.03 0.16 -14.35
CA PRO A 263 -13.42 -0.23 -13.07
C PRO A 263 -12.72 -1.58 -13.10
N ARG A 264 -13.37 -2.60 -13.69
CA ARG A 264 -12.80 -3.95 -13.82
C ARG A 264 -11.52 -3.97 -14.67
N ARG A 265 -11.51 -3.24 -15.78
CA ARG A 265 -10.35 -3.22 -16.69
C ARG A 265 -9.15 -2.46 -16.11
N VAL A 266 -9.37 -1.57 -15.13
CA VAL A 266 -8.32 -0.82 -14.44
C VAL A 266 -7.54 -1.71 -13.46
N LEU A 267 -8.14 -2.76 -12.87
CA LEU A 267 -7.53 -3.52 -11.76
C LEU A 267 -6.14 -4.04 -12.07
N LEU A 268 -5.99 -4.83 -13.13
CA LEU A 268 -4.69 -5.42 -13.49
C LEU A 268 -3.65 -4.37 -13.91
N PRO A 269 -3.94 -3.40 -14.80
CA PRO A 269 -2.99 -2.35 -15.12
C PRO A 269 -2.59 -1.51 -13.91
N ALA A 270 -3.50 -1.22 -12.98
CA ALA A 270 -3.21 -0.48 -11.77
C ALA A 270 -2.30 -1.27 -10.81
N THR A 271 -2.47 -2.58 -10.73
CA THR A 271 -1.58 -3.48 -9.98
C THR A 271 -0.16 -3.41 -10.54
N LEU A 272 0.00 -3.55 -11.86
CA LEU A 272 1.32 -3.49 -12.53
C LEU A 272 1.95 -2.10 -12.42
N ALA A 273 1.16 -1.05 -12.63
CA ALA A 273 1.63 0.33 -12.52
C ALA A 273 2.02 0.70 -11.08
N GLY A 274 1.27 0.23 -10.08
CA GLY A 274 1.60 0.42 -8.67
C GLY A 274 2.93 -0.24 -8.29
N ALA A 275 3.14 -1.48 -8.74
CA ALA A 275 4.41 -2.19 -8.56
C ALA A 275 5.58 -1.43 -9.21
N LEU A 276 5.40 -0.98 -10.46
CA LEU A 276 6.41 -0.22 -11.19
C LEU A 276 6.72 1.11 -10.51
N LEU A 277 5.70 1.88 -10.13
CA LEU A 277 5.88 3.18 -9.47
C LEU A 277 6.65 3.06 -8.15
N LEU A 278 6.27 2.09 -7.31
CA LEU A 278 6.94 1.93 -6.02
C LEU A 278 8.36 1.43 -6.19
N LEU A 279 8.60 0.55 -7.14
CA LEU A 279 9.94 0.06 -7.45
C LEU A 279 10.85 1.19 -7.95
N CYS A 280 10.34 2.04 -8.86
CA CYS A 280 11.07 3.23 -9.31
C CYS A 280 11.32 4.23 -8.17
N ALA A 281 10.34 4.43 -7.28
CA ALA A 281 10.47 5.28 -6.11
C ALA A 281 11.54 4.76 -5.14
N ASP A 282 11.59 3.44 -4.91
CA ASP A 282 12.58 2.80 -4.05
C ASP A 282 14.00 2.90 -4.66
N ILE A 283 14.14 2.71 -5.97
CA ILE A 283 15.41 2.94 -6.67
C ILE A 283 15.86 4.40 -6.48
N ALA A 284 14.97 5.34 -6.75
CA ALA A 284 15.28 6.77 -6.63
C ALA A 284 15.66 7.16 -5.19
N ALA A 285 14.93 6.67 -4.18
CA ALA A 285 15.24 6.91 -2.77
C ALA A 285 16.63 6.39 -2.38
N ARG A 286 17.05 5.23 -2.93
CA ARG A 286 18.39 4.66 -2.70
C ARG A 286 19.53 5.43 -3.37
N LEU A 287 19.23 6.13 -4.47
CA LEU A 287 20.21 6.95 -5.20
C LEU A 287 20.44 8.32 -4.55
N VAL A 288 19.51 8.79 -3.72
CA VAL A 288 19.71 10.00 -2.91
C VAL A 288 20.62 9.67 -1.74
N HIS A 289 21.86 10.18 -1.79
CA HIS A 289 22.89 9.90 -0.77
C HIS A 289 22.65 10.75 0.49
N THR A 290 21.73 10.29 1.35
CA THR A 290 21.47 10.86 2.69
C THR A 290 21.82 9.87 3.78
N ASN A 291 22.13 10.39 4.97
CA ASN A 291 22.34 9.60 6.17
C ASN A 291 21.49 10.18 7.31
N PRO A 292 20.41 9.48 7.76
CA PRO A 292 19.91 8.16 7.34
C PRO A 292 19.34 8.15 5.90
N GLU A 293 19.10 6.95 5.36
CA GLU A 293 18.46 6.77 4.04
C GLU A 293 17.08 7.45 4.00
N LEU A 294 16.76 8.10 2.88
CA LEU A 294 15.48 8.77 2.69
C LEU A 294 14.32 7.77 2.81
N ARG A 295 13.43 8.02 3.76
CA ARG A 295 12.27 7.16 4.00
C ARG A 295 11.35 7.16 2.79
N LEU A 296 10.96 5.96 2.35
CA LEU A 296 10.20 5.79 1.10
C LEU A 296 8.81 6.46 1.16
N GLY A 297 8.15 6.43 2.33
CA GLY A 297 6.87 7.12 2.52
C GLY A 297 6.99 8.64 2.37
N VAL A 298 8.10 9.24 2.80
CA VAL A 298 8.38 10.66 2.58
C VAL A 298 8.56 10.93 1.08
N PHE A 299 9.36 10.10 0.40
CA PHE A 299 9.62 10.26 -1.03
C PHE A 299 8.34 10.13 -1.87
N THR A 300 7.50 9.12 -1.61
CA THR A 300 6.23 8.96 -2.32
C THR A 300 5.25 10.11 -2.03
N SER A 301 5.27 10.67 -0.82
CA SER A 301 4.45 11.84 -0.47
C SER A 301 4.91 13.11 -1.20
N LEU A 302 6.23 13.33 -1.30
CA LEU A 302 6.79 14.48 -2.02
C LEU A 302 6.46 14.45 -3.52
N LEU A 303 6.42 13.27 -4.13
CA LEU A 303 6.03 13.11 -5.53
C LEU A 303 4.51 13.08 -5.73
N GLY A 304 3.79 12.45 -4.82
CA GLY A 304 2.34 12.27 -4.92
C GLY A 304 1.56 13.55 -4.67
N THR A 305 2.01 14.40 -3.74
CA THR A 305 1.31 15.65 -3.40
C THR A 305 1.21 16.63 -4.56
N PRO A 306 2.26 16.96 -5.31
CA PRO A 306 2.14 17.81 -6.50
C PRO A 306 1.22 17.21 -7.58
N PHE A 307 1.32 15.88 -7.80
CA PHE A 307 0.42 15.19 -8.70
C PHE A 307 -1.05 15.32 -8.26
N PHE A 308 -1.32 15.19 -6.97
CA PHE A 308 -2.66 15.35 -6.40
C PHE A 308 -3.19 16.77 -6.62
N PHE A 309 -2.40 17.81 -6.36
CA PHE A 309 -2.77 19.20 -6.64
C PHE A 309 -3.09 19.42 -8.11
N TRP A 310 -2.23 18.93 -9.01
CA TRP A 310 -2.49 19.00 -10.44
C TRP A 310 -3.80 18.32 -10.83
N LEU A 311 -4.10 17.16 -10.26
CA LEU A 311 -5.31 16.41 -10.51
C LEU A 311 -6.56 17.17 -10.06
N VAL A 312 -6.55 17.75 -8.86
CA VAL A 312 -7.66 18.56 -8.33
C VAL A 312 -7.94 19.77 -9.22
N VAL A 313 -6.89 20.48 -9.64
CA VAL A 313 -7.04 21.64 -10.55
C VAL A 313 -7.61 21.20 -11.91
N ARG A 314 -7.20 20.05 -12.42
CA ARG A 314 -7.71 19.53 -13.69
C ARG A 314 -9.18 19.13 -13.61
N ILE A 315 -9.59 18.46 -12.54
CA ILE A 315 -10.99 18.06 -12.32
C ILE A 315 -11.89 19.29 -12.23
N ARG A 316 -11.47 20.36 -11.52
CA ARG A 316 -12.23 21.61 -11.41
C ARG A 316 -12.49 22.27 -12.77
N LYS A 317 -11.56 22.16 -13.74
CA LYS A 317 -11.71 22.75 -15.08
C LYS A 317 -12.67 21.96 -15.99
N VAL A 318 -13.03 20.73 -15.63
CA VAL A 318 -13.90 19.85 -16.42
C VAL A 318 -15.30 19.78 -15.81
N ALA A 319 -15.47 20.16 -14.54
CA ALA A 319 -16.78 20.31 -13.92
C ALA A 319 -17.41 21.63 -14.42
N PRO A 320 -18.63 21.60 -15.03
CA PRO A 320 -19.32 22.80 -15.48
C PRO A 320 -19.71 23.72 -14.35
#